data_f3dbb68220f682b55c287db95095901f
#
_entry.id   f3dbb68220f682b55c287db95095901f
#
_cell.length_a   1.000
_cell.length_b   1.000
_cell.length_c   1.000
_cell.angle_alpha   90.00
_cell.angle_beta   90.00
_cell.angle_gamma   90.00
#
_symmetry.space_group_name_H-M   'P 1'
#
loop_
_entity.id
_entity.type
_entity.pdbx_description
1 polymer ?
#
loop_
_entity_poly.entity_id
_entity_poly.type
_entity_poly.pdbx_seq_one_letter_code
_entity_poly.pdbx_strand_id
1 'polypeptide(L)'
;MEHRTFLDALDAQKDAQDFLLATVLEGQQQGTALLLCDGQVAWTSAPETLLTQNLSALKKCTTSGVFTLGDTRVFAERFGAGARLVICGGGHVAAAAARLAKLLDLPVTGLEDRPEYADALRETGADR
;
A
#
# COMPACT_ATOMS: atom_id res chain seq x y z
N MET A 1 -28.21 0.74 6.18
CA MET A 1 -26.74 0.82 5.98
C MET A 1 -26.48 0.86 4.48
N GLU A 2 -26.01 1.98 3.96
CA GLU A 2 -25.65 2.06 2.54
C GLU A 2 -24.52 1.08 2.28
N HIS A 3 -24.75 0.13 1.39
CA HIS A 3 -23.70 -0.73 0.90
C HIS A 3 -22.76 0.09 0.01
N ARG A 4 -21.75 0.68 0.61
CA ARG A 4 -20.64 1.24 -0.19
C ARG A 4 -20.08 0.13 -1.07
N THR A 5 -19.97 0.38 -2.35
CA THR A 5 -19.25 -0.53 -3.24
C THR A 5 -17.78 -0.57 -2.85
N PHE A 6 -17.07 -1.61 -3.27
CA PHE A 6 -15.61 -1.67 -3.08
C PHE A 6 -14.91 -0.43 -3.67
N LEU A 7 -15.37 0.03 -4.85
CA LEU A 7 -14.80 1.21 -5.51
C LEU A 7 -15.05 2.49 -4.72
N ASP A 8 -16.24 2.67 -4.14
CA ASP A 8 -16.54 3.84 -3.31
C ASP A 8 -15.67 3.86 -2.05
N ALA A 9 -15.43 2.68 -1.46
CA ALA A 9 -14.57 2.56 -0.29
C ALA A 9 -13.12 2.88 -0.62
N LEU A 10 -12.63 2.42 -1.78
CA LEU A 10 -11.29 2.69 -2.25
C LEU A 10 -11.08 4.18 -2.56
N ASP A 11 -12.04 4.81 -3.24
CA ASP A 11 -11.99 6.24 -3.58
C ASP A 11 -12.03 7.13 -2.32
N ALA A 12 -12.81 6.72 -1.32
CA ALA A 12 -12.86 7.43 -0.03
C ALA A 12 -11.54 7.38 0.75
N GLN A 13 -10.64 6.45 0.42
CA GLN A 13 -9.35 6.24 1.09
C GLN A 13 -8.16 6.64 0.22
N LYS A 14 -8.35 7.54 -0.73
CA LYS A 14 -7.30 7.97 -1.68
C LYS A 14 -6.03 8.53 -1.02
N ASP A 15 -6.10 8.98 0.22
CA ASP A 15 -4.95 9.48 0.98
C ASP A 15 -4.26 8.37 1.80
N ALA A 16 -4.85 7.16 1.86
CA ALA A 16 -4.24 6.02 2.54
C ALA A 16 -3.01 5.54 1.77
N GLN A 17 -2.01 5.08 2.53
CA GLN A 17 -0.73 4.67 1.95
C GLN A 17 -0.55 3.16 1.89
N ASP A 18 -1.29 2.43 2.69
CA ASP A 18 -1.17 0.98 2.80
C ASP A 18 -2.55 0.32 2.66
N PHE A 19 -2.70 -0.50 1.64
CA PHE A 19 -3.90 -1.25 1.35
C PHE A 19 -3.62 -2.74 1.41
N LEU A 20 -4.51 -3.49 2.05
CA LEU A 20 -4.55 -4.95 2.02
C LEU A 20 -5.94 -5.40 1.61
N LEU A 21 -6.04 -6.07 0.48
CA LEU A 21 -7.25 -6.76 0.04
C LEU A 21 -7.08 -8.25 0.34
N ALA A 22 -7.92 -8.80 1.20
CA ALA A 22 -7.97 -10.24 1.48
C ALA A 22 -9.20 -10.85 0.84
N THR A 23 -9.05 -12.03 0.23
CA THR A 23 -10.12 -12.76 -0.43
C THR A 23 -10.07 -14.22 -0.03
N VAL A 24 -11.19 -14.77 0.40
CA VAL A 24 -11.31 -16.21 0.71
C VAL A 24 -11.35 -17.01 -0.58
N LEU A 25 -10.46 -18.00 -0.72
CA LEU A 25 -10.29 -18.76 -1.96
C LEU A 25 -11.14 -20.04 -2.04
N GLU A 26 -11.61 -20.54 -0.90
CA GLU A 26 -12.32 -21.84 -0.84
C GLU A 26 -13.31 -21.91 0.32
N GLY A 27 -14.13 -22.97 0.33
CA GLY A 27 -15.11 -23.24 1.39
C GLY A 27 -16.40 -22.46 1.22
N GLN A 28 -17.22 -22.45 2.29
CA GLN A 28 -18.55 -21.82 2.27
C GLN A 28 -18.51 -20.31 2.10
N GLN A 29 -17.41 -19.68 2.48
CA GLN A 29 -17.21 -18.23 2.38
C GLN A 29 -16.35 -17.82 1.17
N GLN A 30 -16.16 -18.74 0.21
CA GLN A 30 -15.40 -18.44 -1.00
C GLN A 30 -15.90 -17.17 -1.68
N GLY A 31 -14.97 -16.30 -2.07
CA GLY A 31 -15.26 -15.02 -2.73
C GLY A 31 -15.57 -13.87 -1.76
N THR A 32 -15.73 -14.13 -0.45
CA THR A 32 -15.81 -13.02 0.50
C THR A 32 -14.49 -12.28 0.55
N ALA A 33 -14.56 -10.95 0.67
CA ALA A 33 -13.39 -10.09 0.64
C ALA A 33 -13.49 -8.98 1.69
N LEU A 34 -12.30 -8.48 2.08
CA LEU A 34 -12.15 -7.41 3.05
C LEU A 34 -10.98 -6.51 2.63
N LEU A 35 -11.20 -5.20 2.69
CA LEU A 35 -10.18 -4.19 2.44
C LEU A 35 -9.76 -3.54 3.76
N LEU A 36 -8.48 -3.60 4.05
CA LEU A 36 -7.84 -2.79 5.08
C LEU A 36 -7.13 -1.60 4.43
N CYS A 37 -7.30 -0.43 5.03
CA CYS A 37 -6.54 0.79 4.69
C CYS A 37 -5.84 1.28 5.94
N ASP A 38 -4.52 1.40 5.90
CA ASP A 38 -3.69 1.77 7.06
C ASP A 38 -4.03 0.96 8.32
N GLY A 39 -4.32 -0.34 8.14
CA GLY A 39 -4.66 -1.27 9.20
C GLY A 39 -6.08 -1.17 9.76
N GLN A 40 -6.95 -0.34 9.17
CA GLN A 40 -8.36 -0.24 9.53
C GLN A 40 -9.26 -0.87 8.46
N VAL A 41 -10.38 -1.44 8.88
CA VAL A 41 -11.36 -2.00 7.93
C VAL A 41 -12.04 -0.86 7.19
N ALA A 42 -11.77 -0.75 5.89
CA ALA A 42 -12.39 0.22 5.01
C ALA A 42 -13.64 -0.33 4.32
N TRP A 43 -13.64 -1.62 4.01
CA TRP A 43 -14.75 -2.29 3.36
C TRP A 43 -14.72 -3.80 3.60
N THR A 44 -15.88 -4.40 3.59
CA THR A 44 -16.07 -5.86 3.59
C THR A 44 -17.26 -6.25 2.74
N SER A 45 -17.17 -7.37 2.03
CA SER A 45 -18.26 -7.89 1.20
C SER A 45 -19.43 -8.46 2.03
N ALA A 46 -19.16 -8.80 3.31
CA ALA A 46 -20.17 -9.27 4.24
C ALA A 46 -19.79 -8.87 5.68
N PRO A 47 -20.75 -8.60 6.57
CA PRO A 47 -20.49 -8.04 7.91
C PRO A 47 -19.71 -8.98 8.83
N GLU A 48 -19.99 -10.27 8.77
CA GLU A 48 -19.34 -11.29 9.59
C GLU A 48 -18.75 -12.39 8.72
N THR A 49 -17.44 -12.44 8.63
CA THR A 49 -16.70 -13.41 7.81
C THR A 49 -15.48 -13.92 8.58
N LEU A 50 -14.88 -14.98 8.06
CA LEU A 50 -13.58 -15.45 8.51
C LEU A 50 -12.54 -14.31 8.55
N LEU A 51 -12.61 -13.39 7.57
CA LEU A 51 -11.69 -12.26 7.48
C LEU A 51 -11.90 -11.25 8.60
N THR A 52 -13.15 -10.88 8.88
CA THR A 52 -13.47 -9.91 9.96
C THR A 52 -13.14 -10.46 11.35
N GLN A 53 -13.20 -11.77 11.53
CA GLN A 53 -12.85 -12.45 12.78
C GLN A 53 -11.33 -12.63 12.97
N ASN A 54 -10.54 -12.48 11.90
CA ASN A 54 -9.08 -12.71 11.92
C ASN A 54 -8.25 -11.48 11.53
N LEU A 55 -8.71 -10.29 11.87
CA LEU A 55 -8.04 -9.02 11.51
C LEU A 55 -6.60 -8.94 12.00
N SER A 56 -6.29 -9.50 13.17
CA SER A 56 -4.92 -9.51 13.70
C SER A 56 -3.95 -10.32 12.85
N ALA A 57 -4.43 -11.42 12.26
CA ALA A 57 -3.63 -12.22 11.33
C ALA A 57 -3.43 -11.48 9.99
N LEU A 58 -4.48 -10.85 9.47
CA LEU A 58 -4.41 -10.05 8.24
C LEU A 58 -3.43 -8.87 8.36
N LYS A 59 -3.45 -8.17 9.48
CA LYS A 59 -2.53 -7.04 9.74
C LYS A 59 -1.06 -7.46 9.79
N LYS A 60 -0.78 -8.72 10.09
CA LYS A 60 0.59 -9.27 10.08
C LYS A 60 1.08 -9.68 8.69
N CYS A 61 0.20 -9.75 7.70
CA CYS A 61 0.60 -10.04 6.32
C CYS A 61 1.38 -8.86 5.75
N THR A 62 2.68 -9.02 5.57
CA THR A 62 3.58 -7.98 5.05
C THR A 62 3.81 -8.07 3.55
N THR A 63 3.47 -9.19 2.94
CA THR A 63 3.66 -9.48 1.51
C THR A 63 2.39 -10.02 0.89
N SER A 64 2.22 -9.81 -0.41
CA SER A 64 1.13 -10.44 -1.17
C SER A 64 1.38 -11.94 -1.33
N GLY A 65 0.33 -12.73 -1.26
CA GLY A 65 0.40 -14.19 -1.42
C GLY A 65 -0.79 -14.92 -0.83
N VAL A 66 -0.74 -16.24 -0.96
CA VAL A 66 -1.73 -17.13 -0.36
C VAL A 66 -1.25 -17.58 1.01
N PHE A 67 -2.10 -17.51 1.99
CA PHE A 67 -1.86 -18.01 3.33
C PHE A 67 -3.12 -18.71 3.88
N THR A 68 -2.99 -19.35 5.03
CA THR A 68 -4.07 -20.12 5.63
C THR A 68 -4.59 -19.42 6.89
N LEU A 69 -5.90 -19.25 6.98
CA LEU A 69 -6.60 -18.91 8.22
C LEU A 69 -7.37 -20.14 8.71
N GLY A 70 -6.90 -20.79 9.77
CA GLY A 70 -7.40 -22.12 10.14
C GLY A 70 -7.15 -23.11 9.01
N ASP A 71 -8.21 -23.70 8.47
CA ASP A 71 -8.15 -24.65 7.35
C ASP A 71 -8.46 -24.02 5.99
N THR A 72 -8.68 -22.71 5.95
CA THR A 72 -9.16 -22.01 4.75
C THR A 72 -8.04 -21.19 4.11
N ARG A 73 -7.85 -21.34 2.80
CA ARG A 73 -6.90 -20.52 2.04
C ARG A 73 -7.47 -19.15 1.74
N VAL A 74 -6.64 -18.15 1.94
CA VAL A 74 -6.94 -16.74 1.72
C VAL A 74 -5.84 -16.14 0.86
N PHE A 75 -6.21 -15.37 -0.14
CA PHE A 75 -5.29 -14.54 -0.89
C PHE A 75 -5.26 -13.14 -0.26
N ALA A 76 -4.07 -12.70 0.14
CA ALA A 76 -3.84 -11.34 0.55
C ALA A 76 -3.07 -10.60 -0.53
N GLU A 77 -3.55 -9.44 -0.91
CA GLU A 77 -2.91 -8.58 -1.90
C GLU A 77 -2.63 -7.22 -1.26
N ARG A 78 -1.35 -6.85 -1.17
CA ARG A 78 -0.95 -5.52 -0.72
C ARG A 78 -0.70 -4.62 -1.93
N PHE A 79 -1.26 -3.41 -1.87
CA PHE A 79 -1.11 -2.39 -2.91
C PHE A 79 -1.19 -1.00 -2.29
N GLY A 80 -0.88 0.04 -3.07
CA GLY A 80 -1.00 1.43 -2.63
C GLY A 80 0.11 1.93 -1.70
N ALA A 81 0.87 1.05 -1.04
CA ALA A 81 2.12 1.44 -0.42
C ALA A 81 3.07 1.87 -1.54
N GLY A 82 3.04 3.16 -1.84
CA GLY A 82 3.69 3.72 -3.00
C GLY A 82 5.14 3.26 -3.10
N ALA A 83 5.54 2.79 -4.27
CA ALA A 83 6.94 2.58 -4.55
C ALA A 83 7.68 3.87 -4.20
N ARG A 84 8.68 3.79 -3.32
CA ARG A 84 9.57 4.91 -3.02
C ARG A 84 10.79 4.81 -3.92
N LEU A 85 11.14 5.89 -4.59
CA LEU A 85 12.40 5.98 -5.31
C LEU A 85 13.52 6.36 -4.33
N VAL A 86 14.55 5.53 -4.26
CA VAL A 86 15.78 5.86 -3.54
C VAL A 86 16.86 6.16 -4.55
N ILE A 87 17.42 7.36 -4.49
CA ILE A 87 18.48 7.85 -5.39
C ILE A 87 19.78 7.91 -4.61
N CYS A 88 20.77 7.17 -5.03
CA CYS A 88 22.13 7.23 -4.48
C CYS A 88 23.00 8.11 -5.37
N GLY A 89 23.32 9.32 -4.88
CA GLY A 89 24.06 10.35 -5.60
C GLY A 89 23.23 11.61 -5.85
N GLY A 90 23.91 12.74 -6.06
CA GLY A 90 23.28 14.07 -6.19
C GLY A 90 23.64 14.79 -7.49
N GLY A 91 24.19 14.10 -8.48
CA GLY A 91 24.57 14.70 -9.77
C GLY A 91 23.37 15.05 -10.66
N HIS A 92 23.64 15.51 -11.88
CA HIS A 92 22.59 15.95 -12.82
C HIS A 92 21.55 14.89 -13.15
N VAL A 93 21.97 13.64 -13.31
CA VAL A 93 21.06 12.51 -13.58
C VAL A 93 20.15 12.25 -12.38
N ALA A 94 20.71 12.27 -11.17
CA ALA A 94 19.96 12.10 -9.92
C ALA A 94 18.91 13.21 -9.75
N ALA A 95 19.29 14.46 -9.99
CA ALA A 95 18.37 15.59 -9.92
C ALA A 95 17.23 15.49 -10.96
N ALA A 96 17.54 15.09 -12.19
CA ALA A 96 16.54 14.86 -13.24
C ALA A 96 15.58 13.72 -12.86
N ALA A 97 16.10 12.60 -12.36
CA ALA A 97 15.31 11.47 -11.90
C ALA A 97 14.38 11.86 -10.74
N ALA A 98 14.87 12.64 -9.78
CA ALA A 98 14.07 13.15 -8.66
C ALA A 98 12.91 14.02 -9.14
N ARG A 99 13.13 14.95 -10.09
CA ARG A 99 12.08 15.78 -10.67
C ARG A 99 11.02 14.96 -11.40
N LEU A 100 11.43 13.97 -12.20
CA LEU A 100 10.51 13.07 -12.89
C LEU A 100 9.68 12.24 -11.90
N ALA A 101 10.30 11.72 -10.85
CA ALA A 101 9.60 10.98 -9.80
C ALA A 101 8.55 11.86 -9.10
N LYS A 102 8.86 13.10 -8.81
CA LYS A 102 7.90 14.05 -8.23
C LYS A 102 6.73 14.36 -9.16
N LEU A 103 6.95 14.44 -10.48
CA LEU A 103 5.86 14.57 -11.46
C LEU A 103 4.94 13.34 -11.49
N LEU A 104 5.44 12.18 -11.09
CA LEU A 104 4.68 10.94 -10.99
C LEU A 104 4.12 10.69 -9.57
N ASP A 105 4.18 11.68 -8.69
CA ASP A 105 3.78 11.59 -7.28
C ASP A 105 4.48 10.44 -6.52
N LEU A 106 5.70 10.09 -6.93
CA LEU A 106 6.52 9.11 -6.24
C LEU A 106 7.29 9.78 -5.11
N PRO A 107 7.24 9.25 -3.88
CA PRO A 107 8.12 9.68 -2.80
C PRO A 107 9.59 9.44 -3.16
N VAL A 108 10.44 10.42 -2.92
CA VAL A 108 11.87 10.35 -3.25
C VAL A 108 12.72 10.48 -2.00
N THR A 109 13.66 9.56 -1.82
CA THR A 109 14.74 9.67 -0.83
C THR A 109 16.06 9.78 -1.55
N GLY A 110 16.80 10.84 -1.29
CA GLY A 110 18.17 11.03 -1.82
C GLY A 110 19.22 10.68 -0.77
N LEU A 111 20.26 9.98 -1.19
CA LEU A 111 21.45 9.67 -0.40
C LEU A 111 22.65 10.30 -1.09
N GLU A 112 23.25 11.32 -0.48
CA GLU A 112 24.43 12.01 -1.01
C GLU A 112 25.32 12.46 0.15
N ASP A 113 26.58 12.18 0.08
CA ASP A 113 27.57 12.50 1.11
C ASP A 113 28.24 13.88 0.91
N ARG A 114 28.11 14.46 -0.28
CA ARG A 114 28.64 15.77 -0.61
C ARG A 114 27.58 16.86 -0.41
N PRO A 115 27.80 17.84 0.50
CA PRO A 115 26.75 18.80 0.88
C PRO A 115 26.16 19.58 -0.29
N GLU A 116 26.99 20.04 -1.22
CA GLU A 116 26.56 20.83 -2.38
C GLU A 116 25.60 20.06 -3.32
N TYR A 117 25.80 18.75 -3.46
CA TYR A 117 24.93 17.88 -4.25
C TYR A 117 23.69 17.44 -3.46
N ALA A 118 23.80 17.32 -2.14
CA ALA A 118 22.65 17.06 -1.27
C ALA A 118 21.64 18.22 -1.32
N ASP A 119 22.15 19.45 -1.35
CA ASP A 119 21.31 20.65 -1.48
C ASP A 119 20.61 20.69 -2.84
N ALA A 120 21.30 20.34 -3.92
CA ALA A 120 20.71 20.24 -5.25
C ALA A 120 19.57 19.19 -5.31
N LEU A 121 19.69 18.07 -4.60
CA LEU A 121 18.60 17.10 -4.48
C LEU A 121 17.40 17.66 -3.69
N ARG A 122 17.62 18.37 -2.60
CA ARG A 122 16.55 19.03 -1.83
C ARG A 122 15.76 20.01 -2.69
N GLU A 123 16.44 20.79 -3.53
CA GLU A 123 15.80 21.75 -4.46
C GLU A 123 14.89 21.06 -5.49
N THR A 124 15.03 19.79 -5.76
CA THR A 124 14.13 19.01 -6.62
C THR A 124 12.79 18.69 -5.97
N GLY A 125 12.65 18.91 -4.66
CA GLY A 125 11.48 18.52 -3.88
C GLY A 125 11.56 17.08 -3.36
N ALA A 126 12.76 16.48 -3.28
CA ALA A 126 12.95 15.20 -2.59
C ALA A 126 12.46 15.28 -1.14
N ASP A 127 11.84 14.20 -0.65
CA ASP A 127 11.18 14.19 0.66
C ASP A 127 12.19 13.99 1.80
N ARG A 128 13.35 13.36 1.51
CA ARG A 128 14.49 13.14 2.41
C ARG A 128 15.78 13.11 1.60
#